data_d1eed5a65243be768dab6abe36579893
#
_entry.id   d1eed5a65243be768dab6abe36579893
#
_cell.length_a   1.000
_cell.length_b   1.000
_cell.length_c   1.000
_cell.angle_alpha   90.00
_cell.angle_beta   90.00
_cell.angle_gamma   90.00
#
_symmetry.space_group_name_H-M   'P 1'
#
loop_
_entity.id
_entity.type
_entity.pdbx_description
1 polymer ?
#
loop_
_entity_poly.entity_id
_entity_poly.type
_entity_poly.pdbx_seq_one_letter_code
_entity_poly.pdbx_strand_id
1 'polypeptide(L)'
;MTIILAADSDWAIGRDGGLLAHIPEDMKFFRETTANSTVVMGRKTWESIGAKPLPGRVNCVISRSVKQLDGAQVFGSVEEFLSFAEKAEGKVFVTGGGEIYRELLPYCGEAFITRIYESFNGDVFFTDLEHDRDWEIVETSPVMSSECRNIRFFHYIRKK
;
A
#
# COMPACT_ATOMS: atom_id res chain seq x y z
N MET A 1 5.91 8.27 -6.54
CA MET A 1 5.67 7.06 -5.74
C MET A 1 4.32 6.46 -6.08
N THR A 2 4.13 5.22 -5.75
CA THR A 2 2.96 4.43 -6.12
C THR A 2 2.29 3.85 -4.89
N ILE A 3 0.99 4.09 -4.73
CA ILE A 3 0.17 3.43 -3.71
C ILE A 3 -0.11 2.01 -4.17
N ILE A 4 -0.06 1.04 -3.26
CA ILE A 4 -0.52 -0.32 -3.50
C ILE A 4 -1.29 -0.82 -2.29
N LEU A 5 -2.55 -1.21 -2.48
CA LEU A 5 -3.42 -1.69 -1.39
C LEU A 5 -4.61 -2.48 -1.90
N ALA A 6 -5.27 -3.17 -0.98
CA ALA A 6 -6.58 -3.77 -1.19
C ALA A 6 -7.61 -3.06 -0.31
N ALA A 7 -8.75 -2.73 -0.87
CA ALA A 7 -9.84 -2.04 -0.18
C ALA A 7 -11.17 -2.76 -0.43
N ASP A 8 -12.01 -2.81 0.60
CA ASP A 8 -13.34 -3.41 0.47
C ASP A 8 -14.33 -2.45 -0.18
N SER A 9 -15.62 -2.83 -0.18
CA SER A 9 -16.69 -2.02 -0.80
C SER A 9 -16.81 -0.63 -0.19
N ASP A 10 -16.40 -0.45 1.07
CA ASP A 10 -16.48 0.81 1.79
C ASP A 10 -15.14 1.58 1.78
N TRP A 11 -14.18 1.14 0.99
CA TRP A 11 -12.80 1.66 1.00
C TRP A 11 -12.08 1.44 2.33
N ALA A 12 -12.51 0.47 3.11
CA ALA A 12 -11.77 0.02 4.28
C ALA A 12 -10.53 -0.77 3.84
N ILE A 13 -9.43 -0.59 4.56
CA ILE A 13 -8.16 -1.24 4.26
C ILE A 13 -7.60 -2.02 5.45
N GLY A 14 -8.21 -1.89 6.61
CA GLY A 14 -7.77 -2.59 7.82
C GLY A 14 -8.84 -2.68 8.87
N ARG A 15 -8.63 -3.61 9.80
CA ARG A 15 -9.47 -3.81 10.97
C ARG A 15 -8.63 -4.39 12.09
N ASP A 16 -8.78 -3.84 13.30
CA ASP A 16 -8.09 -4.31 14.51
C ASP A 16 -6.57 -4.46 14.33
N GLY A 17 -5.96 -3.55 13.56
CA GLY A 17 -4.51 -3.53 13.34
C GLY A 17 -4.00 -4.50 12.29
N GLY A 18 -4.88 -5.19 11.57
CA GLY A 18 -4.51 -6.16 10.56
C GLY A 18 -5.21 -5.99 9.23
N LEU A 19 -4.97 -6.91 8.32
CA LEU A 19 -5.63 -6.96 7.03
C LEU A 19 -7.10 -7.38 7.18
N LEU A 20 -7.96 -6.93 6.26
CA LEU A 20 -9.37 -7.29 6.24
C LEU A 20 -9.59 -8.76 5.89
N ALA A 21 -8.79 -9.28 4.97
CA ALA A 21 -8.92 -10.63 4.47
C ALA A 21 -7.60 -11.12 3.89
N HIS A 22 -7.42 -12.44 3.86
CA HIS A 22 -6.31 -13.08 3.16
C HIS A 22 -6.78 -13.47 1.77
N ILE A 23 -6.21 -12.85 0.74
CA ILE A 23 -6.58 -13.09 -0.65
C ILE A 23 -5.32 -13.49 -1.41
N PRO A 24 -5.15 -14.79 -1.73
CA PRO A 24 -3.95 -15.30 -2.37
C PRO A 24 -3.58 -14.60 -3.67
N GLU A 25 -4.54 -14.28 -4.53
CA GLU A 25 -4.29 -13.61 -5.80
C GLU A 25 -3.78 -12.18 -5.59
N ASP A 26 -4.27 -11.50 -4.55
CA ASP A 26 -3.80 -10.16 -4.21
C ASP A 26 -2.38 -10.20 -3.62
N MET A 27 -2.10 -11.18 -2.79
CA MET A 27 -0.76 -11.38 -2.24
C MET A 27 0.26 -11.67 -3.34
N LYS A 28 -0.12 -12.46 -4.32
CA LYS A 28 0.71 -12.75 -5.49
C LYS A 28 0.96 -11.47 -6.30
N PHE A 29 -0.10 -10.71 -6.57
CA PHE A 29 -0.02 -9.44 -7.28
C PHE A 29 0.91 -8.46 -6.58
N PHE A 30 0.76 -8.31 -5.26
CA PHE A 30 1.62 -7.45 -4.44
C PHE A 30 3.10 -7.87 -4.57
N ARG A 31 3.38 -9.16 -4.40
CA ARG A 31 4.74 -9.68 -4.45
C ARG A 31 5.39 -9.46 -5.82
N GLU A 32 4.65 -9.73 -6.89
CA GLU A 32 5.16 -9.57 -8.25
C GLU A 32 5.33 -8.09 -8.63
N THR A 33 4.38 -7.25 -8.24
CA THR A 33 4.38 -5.82 -8.58
C THR A 33 5.48 -5.07 -7.86
N THR A 34 5.74 -5.40 -6.58
CA THR A 34 6.75 -4.72 -5.77
C THR A 34 8.14 -5.36 -5.86
N ALA A 35 8.30 -6.45 -6.60
CA ALA A 35 9.59 -7.14 -6.72
C ALA A 35 10.69 -6.18 -7.19
N ASN A 36 11.86 -6.30 -6.57
CA ASN A 36 13.06 -5.52 -6.91
C ASN A 36 12.89 -4.00 -6.79
N SER A 37 11.93 -3.56 -5.98
CA SER A 37 11.64 -2.13 -5.76
C SER A 37 11.92 -1.73 -4.32
N THR A 38 11.64 -0.48 -4.01
CA THR A 38 11.62 0.05 -2.64
C THR A 38 10.19 0.03 -2.12
N VAL A 39 10.00 -0.42 -0.88
CA VAL A 39 8.70 -0.38 -0.18
C VAL A 39 8.83 0.47 1.08
N VAL A 40 7.82 1.27 1.37
CA VAL A 40 7.78 2.09 2.58
C VAL A 40 6.50 1.80 3.36
N MET A 41 6.64 1.69 4.67
CA MET A 41 5.54 1.36 5.58
C MET A 41 5.74 2.04 6.93
N GLY A 42 4.69 2.07 7.72
CA GLY A 42 4.79 2.48 9.11
C GLY A 42 5.21 1.32 10.01
N ARG A 43 5.58 1.64 11.26
CA ARG A 43 6.05 0.63 12.24
C ARG A 43 5.03 -0.48 12.48
N LYS A 44 3.75 -0.13 12.64
CA LYS A 44 2.71 -1.14 12.91
C LYS A 44 2.55 -2.11 11.74
N THR A 45 2.67 -1.63 10.52
CA THR A 45 2.64 -2.49 9.33
C THR A 45 3.85 -3.40 9.29
N TRP A 46 5.04 -2.89 9.63
CA TRP A 46 6.25 -3.70 9.76
C TRP A 46 6.05 -4.83 10.77
N GLU A 47 5.50 -4.53 11.93
CA GLU A 47 5.20 -5.54 12.94
C GLU A 47 4.17 -6.57 12.45
N SER A 48 3.16 -6.12 11.70
CA SER A 48 2.11 -7.01 11.19
C SER A 48 2.60 -8.02 10.16
N ILE A 49 3.70 -7.73 9.46
CA ILE A 49 4.32 -8.67 8.52
C ILE A 49 5.40 -9.53 9.18
N GLY A 50 5.45 -9.56 10.50
CA GLY A 50 6.38 -10.38 11.28
C GLY A 50 7.71 -9.71 11.60
N ALA A 51 7.81 -8.40 11.44
CA ALA A 51 9.03 -7.61 11.69
C ALA A 51 10.24 -8.15 10.93
N LYS A 52 10.01 -8.59 9.69
CA LYS A 52 11.05 -9.11 8.80
C LYS A 52 10.96 -8.40 7.45
N PRO A 53 12.10 -8.17 6.80
CA PRO A 53 12.09 -7.51 5.50
C PRO A 53 11.39 -8.36 4.43
N LEU A 54 10.68 -7.69 3.55
CA LEU A 54 10.14 -8.31 2.35
C LEU A 54 11.33 -8.66 1.43
N PRO A 55 11.50 -9.93 1.05
CA PRO A 55 12.68 -10.34 0.28
C PRO A 55 12.79 -9.65 -1.08
N GLY A 56 14.03 -9.33 -1.49
CA GLY A 56 14.29 -8.75 -2.81
C GLY A 56 13.88 -7.30 -2.97
N ARG A 57 13.60 -6.61 -1.87
CA ARG A 57 13.16 -5.21 -1.88
C ARG A 57 13.95 -4.40 -0.87
N VAL A 58 14.09 -3.11 -1.13
CA VAL A 58 14.62 -2.16 -0.14
C VAL A 58 13.46 -1.83 0.80
N ASN A 59 13.56 -2.20 2.07
CA ASN A 59 12.50 -1.99 3.06
C ASN A 59 12.75 -0.69 3.82
N CYS A 60 11.79 0.21 3.82
CA CYS A 60 11.83 1.47 4.55
C CYS A 60 10.68 1.53 5.54
N VAL A 61 10.97 2.00 6.76
CA VAL A 61 9.97 2.18 7.80
C VAL A 61 10.04 3.60 8.32
N ILE A 62 8.91 4.28 8.38
CA ILE A 62 8.80 5.60 8.98
C ILE A 62 8.29 5.40 10.41
N SER A 63 9.08 5.84 11.39
CA SER A 63 8.74 5.72 12.81
C SER A 63 9.39 6.82 13.62
N ARG A 64 8.61 7.44 14.50
CA ARG A 64 9.11 8.45 15.45
C ARG A 64 9.68 7.82 16.71
N SER A 65 9.30 6.59 17.03
CA SER A 65 9.66 5.91 18.29
C SER A 65 10.82 4.93 18.15
N VAL A 66 10.95 4.27 17.00
CA VAL A 66 12.00 3.27 16.76
C VAL A 66 13.05 3.88 15.84
N LYS A 67 14.32 3.71 16.18
CA LYS A 67 15.43 4.29 15.41
C LYS A 67 16.19 3.28 14.57
N GLN A 68 16.06 2.00 14.86
CA GLN A 68 16.78 0.95 14.16
C GLN A 68 15.96 -0.34 14.11
N LEU A 69 15.93 -0.98 12.96
CA LEU A 69 15.26 -2.25 12.72
C LEU A 69 16.13 -3.11 11.81
N ASP A 70 16.27 -4.40 12.14
CA ASP A 70 17.02 -5.31 11.31
C ASP A 70 16.33 -5.55 9.97
N GLY A 71 17.06 -5.26 8.90
CA GLY A 71 16.56 -5.48 7.53
C GLY A 71 15.75 -4.32 6.96
N ALA A 72 15.63 -3.21 7.66
CA ALA A 72 14.92 -2.03 7.17
C ALA A 72 15.71 -0.76 7.45
N GLN A 73 15.55 0.23 6.56
CA GLN A 73 16.04 1.57 6.80
C GLN A 73 14.93 2.35 7.52
N VAL A 74 15.25 2.97 8.65
CA VAL A 74 14.28 3.70 9.47
C VAL A 74 14.44 5.19 9.27
N PHE A 75 13.30 5.87 9.07
CA PHE A 75 13.23 7.32 8.91
C PHE A 75 12.36 7.88 10.02
N GLY A 76 12.82 8.95 10.67
CA GLY A 76 12.10 9.56 11.78
C GLY A 76 10.94 10.46 11.37
N SER A 77 10.83 10.77 10.08
CA SER A 77 9.78 11.63 9.55
C SER A 77 9.50 11.32 8.09
N VAL A 78 8.35 11.79 7.62
CA VAL A 78 7.99 11.71 6.20
C VAL A 78 8.99 12.52 5.36
N GLU A 79 9.42 13.68 5.84
CA GLU A 79 10.38 14.55 5.13
C GLU A 79 11.71 13.85 4.91
N GLU A 80 12.23 13.14 5.91
CA GLU A 80 13.47 12.38 5.77
C GLU A 80 13.32 11.27 4.73
N PHE A 81 12.18 10.58 4.77
CA PHE A 81 11.91 9.53 3.79
C PHE A 81 11.79 10.12 2.37
N LEU A 82 11.11 11.24 2.19
CA LEU A 82 10.95 11.88 0.88
C LEU A 82 12.31 12.26 0.27
N SER A 83 13.23 12.74 1.09
CA SER A 83 14.60 13.06 0.63
C SER A 83 15.33 11.80 0.13
N PHE A 84 15.14 10.68 0.81
CA PHE A 84 15.65 9.38 0.35
C PHE A 84 14.98 8.92 -0.93
N ALA A 85 13.65 9.04 -1.01
CA ALA A 85 12.86 8.57 -2.13
C ALA A 85 13.20 9.29 -3.44
N GLU A 86 13.51 10.59 -3.38
CA GLU A 86 13.94 11.37 -4.54
C GLU A 86 15.19 10.81 -5.21
N LYS A 87 16.05 10.18 -4.43
CA LYS A 87 17.33 9.62 -4.91
C LYS A 87 17.27 8.12 -5.15
N ALA A 88 16.16 7.50 -4.83
CA ALA A 88 16.00 6.05 -5.00
C ALA A 88 15.94 5.69 -6.49
N GLU A 89 16.65 4.63 -6.85
CA GLU A 89 16.55 4.07 -8.19
C GLU A 89 15.36 3.14 -8.28
N GLY A 90 14.61 3.23 -9.38
CA GLY A 90 13.45 2.39 -9.61
C GLY A 90 12.20 2.88 -8.87
N LYS A 91 11.23 1.99 -8.78
CA LYS A 91 9.92 2.32 -8.20
C LYS A 91 9.94 2.31 -6.68
N VAL A 92 9.11 3.18 -6.09
CA VAL A 92 8.88 3.26 -4.66
C VAL A 92 7.39 3.03 -4.41
N PHE A 93 7.05 2.00 -3.64
CA PHE A 93 5.67 1.63 -3.31
C PHE A 93 5.36 1.97 -1.87
N VAL A 94 4.22 2.62 -1.65
CA VAL A 94 3.68 2.91 -0.33
C VAL A 94 2.75 1.77 0.06
N THR A 95 3.08 1.06 1.12
CA THR A 95 2.40 -0.20 1.49
C THR A 95 1.61 -0.15 2.79
N GLY A 96 1.50 1.02 3.41
CA GLY A 96 0.61 1.23 4.54
C GLY A 96 1.32 1.49 5.87
N GLY A 97 0.63 1.62 6.93
CA GLY A 97 -0.84 1.65 7.04
C GLY A 97 -1.52 2.96 6.72
N GLY A 98 -2.72 3.12 7.27
CA GLY A 98 -3.58 4.24 6.93
C GLY A 98 -2.95 5.62 7.08
N GLU A 99 -2.21 5.84 8.16
CA GLU A 99 -1.53 7.12 8.38
C GLU A 99 -0.45 7.38 7.32
N ILE A 100 0.33 6.37 6.98
CA ILE A 100 1.39 6.49 5.96
C ILE A 100 0.78 6.72 4.58
N TYR A 101 -0.30 6.03 4.24
CA TYR A 101 -1.02 6.31 2.99
C TYR A 101 -1.50 7.75 2.93
N ARG A 102 -2.09 8.25 4.01
CA ARG A 102 -2.61 9.62 4.07
C ARG A 102 -1.51 10.65 3.89
N GLU A 103 -0.39 10.46 4.58
CA GLU A 103 0.72 11.42 4.54
C GLU A 103 1.46 11.40 3.21
N LEU A 104 1.56 10.24 2.55
CA LEU A 104 2.31 10.11 1.30
C LEU A 104 1.45 10.22 0.04
N LEU A 105 0.12 10.13 0.13
CA LEU A 105 -0.77 10.25 -1.02
C LEU A 105 -0.52 11.50 -1.87
N PRO A 106 -0.30 12.70 -1.29
CA PRO A 106 -0.01 13.90 -2.08
C PRO A 106 1.23 13.79 -2.97
N TYR A 107 2.14 12.89 -2.65
CA TYR A 107 3.39 12.67 -3.39
C TYR A 107 3.34 11.49 -4.34
N CYS A 108 2.17 10.85 -4.45
CA CYS A 108 1.98 9.69 -5.31
C CYS A 108 1.28 10.08 -6.60
N GLY A 109 1.77 9.59 -7.73
CA GLY A 109 1.16 9.81 -9.05
C GLY A 109 0.45 8.59 -9.60
N GLU A 110 0.52 7.46 -8.91
CA GLU A 110 0.03 6.18 -9.38
C GLU A 110 -0.50 5.35 -8.22
N ALA A 111 -1.52 4.55 -8.46
CA ALA A 111 -2.07 3.66 -7.43
C ALA A 111 -2.57 2.36 -8.04
N PHE A 112 -2.19 1.24 -7.43
CA PHE A 112 -2.74 -0.07 -7.72
C PHE A 112 -3.68 -0.44 -6.57
N ILE A 113 -4.97 -0.55 -6.88
CA ILE A 113 -6.02 -0.81 -5.90
C ILE A 113 -6.70 -2.13 -6.26
N THR A 114 -6.68 -3.08 -5.33
CA THR A 114 -7.49 -4.28 -5.43
C THR A 114 -8.79 -4.00 -4.70
N ARG A 115 -9.93 -4.05 -5.41
CA ARG A 115 -11.24 -3.89 -4.79
C ARG A 115 -11.78 -5.27 -4.43
N ILE A 116 -12.25 -5.39 -3.20
CA ILE A 116 -12.91 -6.59 -2.68
C ILE A 116 -14.39 -6.24 -2.58
N TYR A 117 -15.24 -6.96 -3.31
CA TYR A 117 -16.67 -6.65 -3.38
C TYR A 117 -17.44 -7.27 -2.22
N GLU A 118 -17.07 -6.85 -1.01
CA GLU A 118 -17.64 -7.29 0.25
C GLU A 118 -17.35 -6.20 1.29
N SER A 119 -18.17 -6.07 2.33
CA SER A 119 -17.89 -5.16 3.44
C SER A 119 -17.41 -5.97 4.64
N PHE A 120 -16.27 -5.57 5.22
CA PHE A 120 -15.66 -6.24 6.37
C PHE A 120 -15.78 -5.44 7.66
N ASN A 121 -16.55 -4.35 7.67
CA ASN A 121 -16.66 -3.45 8.82
C ASN A 121 -15.29 -3.02 9.36
N GLY A 122 -14.44 -2.55 8.44
CA GLY A 122 -13.10 -2.09 8.78
C GLY A 122 -13.12 -0.80 9.60
N ASP A 123 -12.00 -0.50 10.24
CA ASP A 123 -11.82 0.68 11.07
C ASP A 123 -10.76 1.65 10.53
N VAL A 124 -10.05 1.25 9.49
CA VAL A 124 -9.09 2.10 8.77
C VAL A 124 -9.52 2.20 7.31
N PHE A 125 -9.57 3.42 6.78
CA PHE A 125 -10.09 3.68 5.44
C PHE A 125 -9.06 4.40 4.58
N PHE A 126 -9.13 4.15 3.27
CA PHE A 126 -8.37 4.90 2.27
C PHE A 126 -9.31 5.85 1.53
N THR A 127 -8.74 6.88 0.91
CA THR A 127 -9.48 7.81 0.08
C THR A 127 -10.17 7.08 -1.08
N ASP A 128 -11.43 7.42 -1.34
CA ASP A 128 -12.18 6.88 -2.47
C ASP A 128 -11.68 7.52 -3.76
N LEU A 129 -10.76 6.83 -4.45
CA LEU A 129 -10.18 7.32 -5.71
C LEU A 129 -11.17 7.28 -6.87
N GLU A 130 -12.21 6.47 -6.78
CA GLU A 130 -13.22 6.36 -7.82
C GLU A 130 -14.00 7.66 -8.00
N HIS A 131 -14.22 8.37 -6.91
CA HIS A 131 -14.95 9.65 -6.91
C HIS A 131 -14.02 10.86 -6.77
N ASP A 132 -12.72 10.66 -6.77
CA ASP A 132 -11.74 11.74 -6.68
C ASP A 132 -11.42 12.27 -8.08
N ARG A 133 -11.64 13.57 -8.27
CA ARG A 133 -11.46 14.22 -9.57
C ARG A 133 -10.00 14.27 -10.04
N ASP A 134 -9.06 14.12 -9.11
CA ASP A 134 -7.63 14.18 -9.41
C ASP A 134 -7.08 12.86 -9.93
N TRP A 135 -7.89 11.80 -9.90
CA TRP A 135 -7.46 10.47 -10.28
C TRP A 135 -8.31 9.90 -11.43
N GLU A 136 -7.71 9.10 -12.28
CA GLU A 136 -8.42 8.38 -13.34
C GLU A 136 -7.95 6.93 -13.43
N ILE A 137 -8.88 6.07 -13.83
CA ILE A 137 -8.59 4.66 -14.06
C ILE A 137 -7.99 4.52 -15.46
N VAL A 138 -6.81 3.90 -15.57
CA VAL A 138 -6.15 3.64 -16.85
C VAL A 138 -6.20 2.17 -17.24
N GLU A 139 -6.42 1.28 -16.26
CA GLU A 139 -6.51 -0.16 -16.54
C GLU A 139 -7.34 -0.84 -15.46
N THR A 140 -8.14 -1.82 -15.88
CA THR A 140 -8.91 -2.68 -14.97
C THR A 140 -8.78 -4.13 -15.41
N SER A 141 -8.75 -5.05 -14.45
CA SER A 141 -8.87 -6.47 -14.73
C SER A 141 -10.34 -6.87 -14.84
N PRO A 142 -10.64 -8.06 -15.35
CA PRO A 142 -11.96 -8.67 -15.14
C PRO A 142 -12.22 -8.90 -13.66
N VAL A 143 -13.47 -9.04 -13.28
CA VAL A 143 -13.82 -9.52 -11.93
C VAL A 143 -13.37 -10.97 -11.80
N MET A 144 -12.68 -11.27 -10.70
CA MET A 144 -12.16 -12.60 -10.41
C MET A 144 -12.72 -13.11 -9.09
N SER A 145 -12.82 -14.44 -8.96
CA SER A 145 -13.22 -15.08 -7.70
C SER A 145 -11.97 -15.63 -7.01
N SER A 146 -11.79 -15.27 -5.74
CA SER A 146 -10.72 -15.78 -4.89
C SER A 146 -11.32 -16.20 -3.56
N GLU A 147 -11.25 -17.48 -3.25
CA GLU A 147 -11.81 -18.05 -2.01
C GLU A 147 -13.24 -17.58 -1.73
N CYS A 148 -14.10 -17.68 -2.74
CA CYS A 148 -15.52 -17.28 -2.70
C CYS A 148 -15.75 -15.76 -2.56
N ARG A 149 -14.72 -14.95 -2.77
CA ARG A 149 -14.84 -13.50 -2.82
C ARG A 149 -14.61 -12.99 -4.23
N ASN A 150 -15.33 -11.96 -4.62
CA ASN A 150 -15.12 -11.30 -5.89
C ASN A 150 -14.15 -10.14 -5.69
N ILE A 151 -13.11 -10.10 -6.53
CA ILE A 151 -12.11 -9.04 -6.51
C ILE A 151 -11.90 -8.50 -7.92
N ARG A 152 -11.35 -7.31 -8.02
CA ARG A 152 -10.94 -6.70 -9.27
C ARG A 152 -9.75 -5.80 -9.04
N PHE A 153 -8.79 -5.84 -9.95
CA PHE A 153 -7.61 -4.98 -9.89
C PHE A 153 -7.83 -3.71 -10.69
N PHE A 154 -7.45 -2.57 -10.13
CA PHE A 154 -7.54 -1.26 -10.76
C PHE A 154 -6.19 -0.58 -10.75
N HIS A 155 -5.85 0.05 -11.88
CA HIS A 155 -4.68 0.90 -11.98
C HIS A 155 -5.14 2.34 -12.20
N TYR A 156 -4.80 3.22 -11.27
CA TYR A 156 -5.13 4.65 -11.30
C TYR A 156 -3.88 5.46 -11.55
N ILE A 157 -4.05 6.58 -12.25
CA ILE A 157 -3.02 7.61 -12.33
C ILE A 157 -3.61 8.95 -11.88
N ARG A 158 -2.74 9.81 -11.34
CA ARG A 158 -3.13 11.17 -10.99
C ARG A 158 -3.18 12.01 -12.26
N LYS A 159 -4.24 12.75 -12.45
CA LYS A 159 -4.37 13.67 -13.59
C LYS A 159 -3.38 14.84 -13.43
N LYS A 160 -2.87 15.28 -14.54
CA LYS A 160 -1.99 16.45 -14.58
C LYS A 160 -2.78 17.74 -14.61
#